data_bdfff369b95ddb9ffc16ae5e051da1d3
#
_entry.id   bdfff369b95ddb9ffc16ae5e051da1d3
#
_cell.length_a   1.000
_cell.length_b   1.000
_cell.length_c   1.000
_cell.angle_alpha   90.00
_cell.angle_beta   90.00
_cell.angle_gamma   90.00
#
_symmetry.space_group_name_H-M   'P 1'
#
loop_
_entity.id
_entity.type
_entity.pdbx_description
1 polymer ?
#
loop_
_entity_poly.entity_id
_entity_poly.type
_entity_poly.pdbx_seq_one_letter_code
_entity_poly.pdbx_strand_id
1 'polypeptide(L)'
;DIRFPELYRELARAGARYLTIPSAFTATTGKAHWHILNQARAIETGCYVISPAQWGEHAEGRKTYGHSLVVDPWGEIVLDGDEGEGLHIAEIDPARVDEARARIPSLTHDRAHEAPGLAVVEGSRGAGRAG
;
A
#
# COMPACT_ATOMS: atom_id res chain seq x y z
N ASP A 1 -7.46 1.80 -3.21
CA ASP A 1 -6.94 2.67 -2.13
C ASP A 1 -5.42 2.67 -2.07
N ILE A 2 -4.78 1.54 -2.33
CA ILE A 2 -3.32 1.44 -2.23
C ILE A 2 -2.56 2.48 -3.06
N ARG A 3 -3.18 3.01 -4.10
CA ARG A 3 -2.57 4.02 -4.96
C ARG A 3 -2.60 5.44 -4.39
N PHE A 4 -3.21 5.64 -3.22
CA PHE A 4 -3.32 6.94 -2.58
C PHE A 4 -2.43 7.01 -1.33
N PRO A 5 -1.17 7.39 -1.47
CA PRO A 5 -0.21 7.33 -0.35
C PRO A 5 -0.58 8.22 0.83
N GLU A 6 -1.20 9.36 0.59
CA GLU A 6 -1.55 10.30 1.67
C GLU A 6 -2.57 9.73 2.65
N LEU A 7 -3.52 8.93 2.17
CA LEU A 7 -4.50 8.27 3.03
C LEU A 7 -3.79 7.47 4.13
N TYR A 8 -2.81 6.68 3.75
CA TYR A 8 -2.11 5.82 4.71
C TYR A 8 -1.20 6.62 5.64
N ARG A 9 -0.60 7.68 5.13
CA ARG A 9 0.20 8.58 5.95
C ARG A 9 -0.65 9.27 7.02
N GLU A 10 -1.84 9.72 6.66
CA GLU A 10 -2.76 10.33 7.61
C GLU A 10 -3.26 9.34 8.66
N LEU A 11 -3.58 8.13 8.25
CA LEU A 11 -3.96 7.07 9.18
C LEU A 11 -2.83 6.78 10.18
N ALA A 12 -1.61 6.70 9.70
CA ALA A 12 -0.45 6.46 10.57
C ALA A 12 -0.21 7.62 11.52
N ARG A 13 -0.35 8.87 11.06
CA ARG A 13 -0.26 10.06 11.93
C ARG A 13 -1.35 10.08 13.00
N ALA A 14 -2.52 9.55 12.67
CA ALA A 14 -3.64 9.43 13.62
C ALA A 14 -3.44 8.30 14.63
N GLY A 15 -2.36 7.55 14.52
CA GLY A 15 -1.99 6.51 15.48
C GLY A 15 -2.08 5.08 14.96
N ALA A 16 -2.37 4.87 13.68
CA ALA A 16 -2.41 3.53 13.14
C ALA A 16 -1.03 2.88 13.14
N ARG A 17 -0.98 1.63 13.55
CA ARG A 17 0.23 0.79 13.57
C ARG A 17 0.10 -0.35 12.57
N TYR A 18 -1.11 -0.67 12.19
CA TYR A 18 -1.47 -1.72 11.24
C TYR A 18 -2.41 -1.13 10.21
N LEU A 19 -2.09 -1.33 8.94
CA LEU A 19 -2.93 -0.87 7.82
C LEU A 19 -3.49 -2.09 7.11
N THR A 20 -4.80 -2.08 6.88
CA THR A 20 -5.43 -3.14 6.08
C THR A 20 -5.78 -2.59 4.71
N ILE A 21 -5.39 -3.31 3.67
CA ILE A 21 -5.59 -2.88 2.28
C ILE A 21 -6.24 -4.01 1.48
N PRO A 22 -7.54 -4.28 1.69
CA PRO A 22 -8.22 -5.28 0.89
C PRO A 22 -8.30 -4.83 -0.57
N SER A 23 -8.07 -5.73 -1.49
CA SER A 23 -7.99 -5.38 -2.91
C SER A 23 -8.42 -6.49 -3.84
N ALA A 24 -8.75 -6.09 -5.03
CA ALA A 24 -9.01 -6.98 -6.16
C ALA A 24 -8.26 -6.43 -7.38
N PHE A 25 -6.92 -6.52 -7.33
CA PHE A 25 -6.07 -6.06 -8.43
C PHE A 25 -6.24 -6.98 -9.64
N THR A 26 -6.30 -6.38 -10.82
CA THR A 26 -6.25 -7.16 -12.05
C THR A 26 -4.88 -7.86 -12.15
N ALA A 27 -4.85 -9.02 -12.79
CA ALA A 27 -3.63 -9.82 -12.87
C ALA A 27 -2.47 -9.04 -13.51
N THR A 28 -2.76 -8.24 -14.53
CA THR A 28 -1.73 -7.46 -15.24
C THR A 28 -1.09 -6.40 -14.36
N THR A 29 -1.90 -5.55 -13.74
CA THR A 29 -1.39 -4.49 -12.87
C THR A 29 -0.89 -5.04 -11.55
N GLY A 30 -1.48 -6.12 -11.06
CA GLY A 30 -1.05 -6.79 -9.84
C GLY A 30 0.38 -7.30 -9.95
N LYS A 31 0.71 -7.97 -11.04
CA LYS A 31 2.05 -8.46 -11.29
C LYS A 31 3.10 -7.34 -11.30
N ALA A 32 2.74 -6.19 -11.85
CA ALA A 32 3.66 -5.05 -11.96
C ALA A 32 3.75 -4.22 -10.69
N HIS A 33 2.68 -4.05 -9.94
CA HIS A 33 2.59 -3.02 -8.92
C HIS A 33 2.26 -3.51 -7.51
N TRP A 34 1.57 -4.64 -7.35
CA TRP A 34 0.98 -5.03 -6.08
C TRP A 34 2.00 -5.13 -4.93
N HIS A 35 3.04 -5.91 -5.12
CA HIS A 35 4.07 -6.10 -4.09
C HIS A 35 4.78 -4.79 -3.75
N ILE A 36 5.18 -4.05 -4.77
CA ILE A 36 5.92 -2.80 -4.62
C ILE A 36 5.11 -1.76 -3.85
N LEU A 37 3.83 -1.60 -4.20
CA LEU A 37 2.97 -0.63 -3.52
C LEU A 37 2.73 -0.99 -2.05
N ASN A 38 2.52 -2.26 -1.76
CA ASN A 38 2.37 -2.71 -0.37
C ASN A 38 3.63 -2.44 0.45
N GLN A 39 4.79 -2.74 -0.10
CA GLN A 39 6.06 -2.47 0.55
C GLN A 39 6.29 -0.97 0.75
N ALA A 40 5.97 -0.15 -0.25
CA ALA A 40 6.08 1.30 -0.14
C ALA A 40 5.20 1.85 0.98
N ARG A 41 3.95 1.39 1.10
CA ARG A 41 3.05 1.84 2.17
C ARG A 41 3.59 1.47 3.56
N ALA A 42 4.17 0.28 3.70
CA ALA A 42 4.78 -0.14 4.96
C ALA A 42 5.99 0.73 5.32
N ILE A 43 6.87 0.96 4.37
CA ILE A 43 8.11 1.73 4.59
C ILE A 43 7.81 3.18 4.94
N GLU A 44 6.93 3.83 4.18
CA GLU A 44 6.66 5.26 4.37
C GLU A 44 5.88 5.57 5.64
N THR A 45 5.17 4.60 6.20
CA THR A 45 4.35 4.79 7.42
C THR A 45 4.94 4.12 8.65
N GLY A 46 5.86 3.19 8.48
CA GLY A 46 6.36 2.37 9.58
C GLY A 46 5.29 1.46 10.18
N CYS A 47 4.30 1.09 9.41
CA CYS A 47 3.21 0.20 9.82
C CYS A 47 3.40 -1.20 9.24
N TYR A 48 2.82 -2.20 9.91
CA TYR A 48 2.50 -3.44 9.22
C TYR A 48 1.41 -3.17 8.19
N VAL A 49 1.53 -3.79 7.04
CA VAL A 49 0.50 -3.75 6.00
C VAL A 49 -0.07 -5.15 5.81
N ILE A 50 -1.37 -5.28 5.97
CA ILE A 50 -2.10 -6.55 5.86
C ILE A 50 -3.09 -6.40 4.71
N SER A 51 -2.83 -7.09 3.62
CA SER A 51 -3.53 -6.87 2.37
C SER A 51 -4.17 -8.15 1.83
N PRO A 52 -5.39 -8.46 2.29
CA PRO A 52 -6.12 -9.58 1.70
C PRO A 52 -6.50 -9.23 0.26
N ALA A 53 -6.23 -10.15 -0.66
CA ALA A 53 -6.44 -9.94 -2.07
C ALA A 53 -7.29 -11.05 -2.67
N GLN A 54 -8.26 -10.67 -3.48
CA GLN A 54 -9.07 -11.63 -4.20
C GLN A 54 -8.26 -12.29 -5.32
N TRP A 55 -8.49 -13.57 -5.49
CA TRP A 55 -7.89 -14.35 -6.56
C TRP A 55 -8.98 -15.08 -7.35
N GLY A 56 -8.81 -15.12 -8.64
CA GLY A 56 -9.63 -15.94 -9.48
C GLY A 56 -10.05 -15.26 -10.77
N GLU A 57 -10.91 -15.96 -11.48
CA GLU A 57 -11.53 -15.48 -12.71
C GLU A 57 -12.95 -15.01 -12.39
N HIS A 58 -13.27 -13.81 -12.83
CA HIS A 58 -14.56 -13.18 -12.58
C HIS A 58 -15.35 -13.03 -13.88
N ALA A 59 -16.56 -12.45 -13.80
CA ALA A 59 -17.38 -12.19 -14.97
C ALA A 59 -16.58 -11.48 -16.07
N GLU A 60 -16.87 -11.81 -17.33
CA GLU A 60 -16.22 -11.24 -18.52
C GLU A 60 -14.71 -11.58 -18.64
N GLY A 61 -14.30 -12.70 -18.07
CA GLY A 61 -12.92 -13.17 -18.19
C GLY A 61 -11.89 -12.36 -17.42
N ARG A 62 -12.34 -11.48 -16.51
CA ARG A 62 -11.43 -10.67 -15.71
C ARG A 62 -10.78 -11.52 -14.64
N LYS A 63 -9.46 -11.49 -14.59
CA LYS A 63 -8.68 -12.22 -13.60
C LYS A 63 -8.10 -11.27 -12.57
N THR A 64 -8.17 -11.67 -11.30
CA THR A 64 -7.52 -10.97 -10.20
C THR A 64 -6.24 -11.68 -9.80
N TYR A 65 -5.29 -10.89 -9.31
CA TYR A 65 -3.91 -11.33 -9.10
C TYR A 65 -3.74 -12.25 -7.89
N GLY A 66 -4.54 -12.08 -6.85
CA GLY A 66 -4.33 -12.77 -5.59
C GLY A 66 -3.16 -12.18 -4.83
N HIS A 67 -2.31 -13.04 -4.28
CA HIS A 67 -1.15 -12.63 -3.49
C HIS A 67 -1.53 -11.77 -2.29
N SER A 68 -2.38 -12.30 -1.42
CA SER A 68 -2.60 -11.68 -0.12
C SER A 68 -1.27 -11.51 0.59
N LEU A 69 -0.98 -10.32 1.09
CA LEU A 69 0.33 -9.99 1.63
C LEU A 69 0.26 -9.56 3.10
N VAL A 70 1.30 -9.90 3.84
CA VAL A 70 1.64 -9.22 5.08
C VAL A 70 3.05 -8.68 4.92
N VAL A 71 3.20 -7.38 5.10
CA VAL A 71 4.50 -6.68 4.99
C VAL A 71 4.80 -6.04 6.33
N ASP A 72 6.02 -6.22 6.81
CA ASP A 72 6.43 -5.64 8.09
C ASP A 72 6.76 -4.15 7.95
N PRO A 73 6.92 -3.43 9.06
CA PRO A 73 7.18 -1.99 9.02
C PRO A 73 8.50 -1.58 8.34
N TRP A 74 9.40 -2.51 8.12
CA TRP A 74 10.65 -2.28 7.40
C TRP A 74 10.52 -2.49 5.90
N GLY A 75 9.37 -3.01 5.45
CA GLY A 75 9.10 -3.30 4.05
C GLY A 75 9.39 -4.74 3.63
N GLU A 76 9.70 -5.62 4.59
CA GLU A 76 9.93 -7.03 4.31
C GLU A 76 8.60 -7.77 4.18
N ILE A 77 8.46 -8.57 3.13
CA ILE A 77 7.27 -9.41 2.95
C ILE A 77 7.37 -10.60 3.90
N VAL A 78 6.49 -10.61 4.90
CA VAL A 78 6.42 -11.66 5.92
C VAL A 78 5.62 -12.85 5.42
N LEU A 79 4.59 -12.58 4.61
CA LEU A 79 3.72 -13.59 4.05
C LEU A 79 3.27 -13.18 2.67
N ASP A 80 3.33 -14.10 1.72
CA ASP A 80 2.73 -14.00 0.40
C ASP A 80 1.84 -15.22 0.21
N GLY A 81 0.54 -15.00 0.04
CA GLY A 81 -0.43 -16.08 -0.13
C GLY A 81 -0.41 -16.71 -1.52
N ASP A 82 0.39 -16.19 -2.44
CA ASP A 82 0.46 -16.67 -3.81
C ASP A 82 -0.89 -16.67 -4.53
N GLU A 83 -1.01 -17.46 -5.56
CA GLU A 83 -2.27 -17.66 -6.28
C GLU A 83 -3.13 -18.70 -5.56
N GLY A 84 -4.43 -18.57 -5.70
CA GLY A 84 -5.38 -19.51 -5.14
C GLY A 84 -6.09 -19.00 -3.91
N GLU A 85 -7.16 -19.68 -3.56
CA GLU A 85 -7.91 -19.42 -2.33
C GLU A 85 -7.24 -20.10 -1.15
N GLY A 86 -7.31 -19.48 0.01
CA GLY A 86 -6.76 -20.11 1.19
C GLY A 86 -6.78 -19.21 2.41
N LEU A 87 -6.51 -19.84 3.54
CA LEU A 87 -6.29 -19.17 4.81
C LEU A 87 -4.78 -19.13 5.07
N HIS A 88 -4.26 -17.95 5.34
CA HIS A 88 -2.85 -17.75 5.61
C HIS A 88 -2.69 -17.08 6.97
N ILE A 89 -1.73 -17.57 7.76
CA ILE A 89 -1.47 -17.05 9.10
C ILE A 89 -0.05 -16.51 9.15
N ALA A 90 0.09 -15.28 9.59
CA ALA A 90 1.39 -14.66 9.82
C ALA A 90 1.47 -14.16 11.26
N GLU A 91 2.67 -14.22 11.82
CA GLU A 91 2.95 -13.68 13.14
C GLU A 91 3.29 -12.19 13.01
N ILE A 92 2.67 -11.38 13.86
CA ILE A 92 2.89 -9.95 13.91
C ILE A 92 3.52 -9.61 15.27
N ASP A 93 4.65 -8.93 15.21
CA ASP A 93 5.32 -8.41 16.40
C ASP A 93 5.15 -6.89 16.47
N PRO A 94 4.34 -6.38 17.43
CA PRO A 94 4.12 -4.92 17.54
C PRO A 94 5.40 -4.11 17.76
N ALA A 95 6.42 -4.70 18.35
CA ALA A 95 7.70 -4.03 18.59
C ALA A 95 8.40 -3.62 17.29
N ARG A 96 8.12 -4.31 16.19
CA ARG A 96 8.68 -3.98 14.88
C ARG A 96 8.27 -2.60 14.40
N VAL A 97 7.06 -2.16 14.76
CA VAL A 97 6.60 -0.81 14.41
C VAL A 97 7.47 0.24 15.10
N ASP A 98 7.70 0.06 16.39
CA ASP A 98 8.52 1.00 17.19
C ASP A 98 9.97 1.00 16.71
N GLU A 99 10.53 -0.16 16.42
CA GLU A 99 11.89 -0.30 15.92
C GLU A 99 12.07 0.42 14.58
N ALA A 100 11.16 0.20 13.64
CA ALA A 100 11.22 0.82 12.33
C ALA A 100 11.11 2.34 12.41
N ARG A 101 10.18 2.84 13.22
CA ARG A 101 9.97 4.28 13.41
C ARG A 101 11.11 4.95 14.15
N ALA A 102 11.79 4.25 15.05
CA ALA A 102 12.97 4.76 15.73
C ALA A 102 14.15 4.88 14.78
N ARG A 103 14.32 3.94 13.87
CA ARG A 103 15.41 3.93 12.88
C ARG A 103 15.18 4.93 11.76
N ILE A 104 13.96 5.01 11.26
CA ILE A 104 13.58 5.96 10.20
C ILE A 104 12.24 6.59 10.59
N PRO A 105 12.26 7.73 11.30
CA PRO A 105 11.04 8.40 11.72
C PRO A 105 10.38 9.18 10.58
N SER A 106 10.02 8.49 9.51
CA SER A 106 9.55 9.11 8.27
C SER A 106 8.29 9.97 8.44
N LEU A 107 7.44 9.64 9.42
CA LEU A 107 6.25 10.43 9.71
C LEU A 107 6.57 11.83 10.26
N THR A 108 7.77 12.02 10.81
CA THR A 108 8.24 13.30 11.32
C THR A 108 9.09 14.07 10.31
N HIS A 109 9.38 13.46 9.16
CA HIS A 109 10.19 14.07 8.11
C HIS A 109 9.41 15.02 7.22
N ASP A 110 8.12 15.15 7.44
CA ASP A 110 7.30 16.06 6.64
C ASP A 110 7.76 17.51 6.80
N ARG A 111 7.79 18.19 5.68
CA ARG A 111 8.09 19.62 5.61
C ARG A 111 6.90 20.35 5.04
N ALA A 112 6.54 21.44 5.68
CA ALA A 112 5.58 22.37 5.09
C ALA A 112 6.17 22.92 3.80
N HIS A 113 5.40 22.93 2.76
CA HIS A 113 5.79 23.50 1.47
C HIS A 113 4.57 24.11 0.81
N GLU A 114 4.82 25.12 0.00
CA GLU A 114 3.76 25.66 -0.83
C GLU A 114 3.50 24.76 -2.03
N ALA A 115 2.24 24.66 -2.41
CA ALA A 115 1.91 23.96 -3.64
C ALA A 115 2.64 24.65 -4.81
N PRO A 116 3.26 23.89 -5.72
CA PRO A 116 3.95 24.49 -6.84
C PRO A 116 2.98 25.32 -7.66
N GLY A 117 3.35 26.58 -7.93
CA GLY A 117 2.61 27.46 -8.81
C GLY A 117 2.82 27.01 -10.24
N LEU A 118 1.96 26.12 -10.72
CA LEU A 118 2.03 25.64 -12.10
C LEU A 118 1.24 26.57 -13.00
N ALA A 119 1.88 27.03 -14.07
CA ALA A 119 1.16 27.65 -15.16
C ALA A 119 0.24 26.59 -15.77
N VAL A 120 -1.07 26.80 -15.64
CA VAL A 120 -2.05 25.88 -16.21
C VAL A 120 -2.08 26.11 -17.72
N VAL A 121 -1.61 25.13 -18.47
CA VAL A 121 -1.77 25.11 -19.92
C VAL A 121 -3.14 24.55 -20.24
N GLU A 122 -3.92 25.28 -21.03
CA GLU A 122 -5.22 24.83 -21.49
C GLU A 122 -5.08 23.50 -22.26
N GLY A 123 -5.87 22.49 -21.89
CA GLY A 123 -5.74 21.14 -22.43
C GLY A 123 -5.06 20.15 -21.49
N SER A 124 -4.32 20.58 -20.49
CA SER A 124 -3.73 19.71 -19.47
C SER A 124 -4.68 19.42 -18.32
N ARG A 125 -5.82 20.10 -18.25
CA ARG A 125 -6.78 20.02 -17.15
C ARG A 125 -7.45 18.66 -16.95
N GLY A 126 -7.53 17.87 -17.98
CA GLY A 126 -8.14 16.55 -17.91
C GLY A 126 -7.16 15.43 -17.55
N ALA A 127 -5.88 15.65 -17.71
CA ALA A 127 -4.87 14.60 -17.60
C ALA A 127 -4.62 14.11 -16.16
N GLY A 128 -4.91 14.92 -15.18
CA GLY A 128 -4.69 14.58 -13.77
C GLY A 128 -5.89 13.97 -13.06
N ARG A 129 -6.98 13.68 -13.76
CA ARG A 129 -8.24 13.22 -13.14
C ARG A 129 -8.59 11.77 -13.40
N ALA A 130 -7.84 11.08 -14.21
CA ALA A 130 -8.00 9.65 -14.41
C ALA A 130 -7.29 8.94 -13.26
N GLY A 131 -7.97 8.76 -12.17
CA GLY A 131 -7.40 8.12 -10.99
C GLY A 131 -7.98 6.79 -10.70
#